data_0ec90ea1477ed9ec32ddc518d15b5312
#
_entry.id   0ec90ea1477ed9ec32ddc518d15b5312
#
_cell.length_a   1.000
_cell.length_b   1.000
_cell.length_c   1.000
_cell.angle_alpha   90.00
_cell.angle_beta   90.00
_cell.angle_gamma   90.00
#
_symmetry.space_group_name_H-M   'P 1'
#
loop_
_entity.id
_entity.type
_entity.pdbx_description
1 polymer ?
#
loop_
_entity_poly.entity_id
_entity_poly.type
_entity_poly.pdbx_seq_one_letter_code
_entity_poly.pdbx_strand_id
1 'polypeptide(L)'
;MATGELSDSATSGTQTPATEPASTQTSGTTIRARVLSLISHRWFERFIVGVIVANAITLGLETSPTVMGSVGEVIGFIDQVFLTIFVVEIVLRMYALGLRFWRDPWSWFDFIIVAISLIPASGNLSILRALRILRVLRLISAVPAIRRVVGSLLTAIPSMGAIMMLLCLINYVFAVMATKLFGSAFPEWFGTIGASLYTLFQIMTLESWSMGIVRPVMEVYPYAWLLFVPYIMVVTFAVLNLFIGIVVDAMQQQNDAQTDAVIEVTQKEYHHLLNEIGALRREIRALSPTQADGDRSSGPSEASTLPRP
;
A
#
# COMPACT_ATOMS: atom_id res chain seq x y z
N MET A 1 2.42 31.99 -72.83
CA MET A 1 1.18 32.13 -73.65
C MET A 1 0.06 31.71 -72.72
N ALA A 2 -0.58 32.67 -72.19
CA ALA A 2 -1.95 33.15 -72.48
C ALA A 2 -2.94 32.37 -71.61
N THR A 3 -3.41 33.02 -70.63
CA THR A 3 -4.62 33.89 -70.49
C THR A 3 -5.89 33.08 -70.26
N GLY A 4 -6.60 33.38 -69.24
CA GLY A 4 -7.92 34.02 -69.18
C GLY A 4 -8.70 33.34 -68.04
N GLU A 5 -9.00 34.05 -67.01
CA GLU A 5 -10.15 34.94 -66.73
C GLU A 5 -11.49 34.22 -66.51
N LEU A 6 -11.95 34.40 -65.25
CA LEU A 6 -13.30 34.87 -64.85
C LEU A 6 -14.52 33.94 -65.04
N SER A 7 -15.21 33.61 -63.97
CA SER A 7 -16.53 34.19 -63.65
C SER A 7 -17.30 33.33 -62.66
N ASP A 8 -17.52 33.87 -61.51
CA ASP A 8 -18.76 34.10 -60.74
C ASP A 8 -19.98 33.19 -61.08
N SER A 9 -20.43 32.49 -60.01
CA SER A 9 -21.86 32.51 -59.65
C SER A 9 -22.14 31.78 -58.37
N ALA A 10 -22.71 32.53 -57.45
CA ALA A 10 -23.28 32.06 -56.18
C ALA A 10 -24.37 31.01 -56.40
N THR A 11 -24.33 29.92 -55.65
CA THR A 11 -25.53 29.13 -55.43
C THR A 11 -25.58 28.75 -53.89
N SER A 12 -26.52 29.44 -53.28
CA SER A 12 -27.06 29.15 -51.94
C SER A 12 -27.58 27.72 -51.90
N GLY A 13 -26.83 26.84 -51.15
CA GLY A 13 -27.25 25.48 -50.82
C GLY A 13 -27.59 25.40 -49.33
N THR A 14 -28.87 25.40 -49.05
CA THR A 14 -29.48 25.13 -47.76
C THR A 14 -29.00 23.77 -47.23
N GLN A 15 -28.10 23.76 -46.26
CA GLN A 15 -27.71 22.55 -45.54
C GLN A 15 -28.77 22.22 -44.48
N THR A 16 -29.52 21.18 -44.74
CA THR A 16 -30.37 20.48 -43.75
C THR A 16 -29.49 19.95 -42.62
N PRO A 17 -29.79 20.19 -41.34
CA PRO A 17 -29.02 19.61 -40.26
C PRO A 17 -29.21 18.09 -40.23
N ALA A 18 -28.15 17.35 -40.45
CA ALA A 18 -28.11 15.91 -40.28
C ALA A 18 -28.43 15.57 -38.80
N THR A 19 -29.52 14.86 -38.62
CA THR A 19 -29.93 14.26 -37.33
C THR A 19 -28.85 13.29 -36.92
N GLU A 20 -28.05 13.67 -35.93
CA GLU A 20 -27.15 12.73 -35.21
C GLU A 20 -28.00 11.60 -34.64
N PRO A 21 -27.60 10.33 -34.83
CA PRO A 21 -28.25 9.23 -34.16
C PRO A 21 -28.00 9.33 -32.64
N ALA A 22 -29.07 9.44 -31.87
CA ALA A 22 -29.04 9.38 -30.42
C ALA A 22 -28.23 8.16 -29.96
N SER A 23 -27.05 8.43 -29.41
CA SER A 23 -26.21 7.42 -28.79
C SER A 23 -27.01 6.77 -27.65
N THR A 24 -27.33 5.52 -27.83
CA THR A 24 -27.93 4.64 -26.82
C THR A 24 -26.90 4.53 -25.68
N GLN A 25 -26.93 5.48 -24.74
CA GLN A 25 -26.19 5.37 -23.50
C GLN A 25 -26.77 4.20 -22.71
N THR A 26 -26.05 3.12 -22.69
CA THR A 26 -26.35 1.86 -22.01
C THR A 26 -26.75 2.12 -20.57
N SER A 27 -27.95 1.68 -20.16
CA SER A 27 -28.50 1.80 -18.81
C SER A 27 -27.62 1.17 -17.72
N GLY A 28 -26.59 0.41 -18.08
CA GLY A 28 -25.59 -0.16 -17.18
C GLY A 28 -24.66 0.85 -16.50
N THR A 29 -24.39 1.99 -17.14
CA THR A 29 -23.54 3.04 -16.55
C THR A 29 -24.26 3.76 -15.41
N THR A 30 -25.56 3.90 -15.49
CA THR A 30 -26.38 4.58 -14.45
C THR A 30 -26.53 3.74 -13.20
N ILE A 31 -26.75 2.43 -13.32
CA ILE A 31 -26.88 1.50 -12.17
C ILE A 31 -25.53 1.38 -11.46
N ARG A 32 -24.45 1.20 -12.22
CA ARG A 32 -23.10 1.11 -11.66
C ARG A 32 -22.71 2.39 -10.91
N ALA A 33 -23.04 3.56 -11.45
CA ALA A 33 -22.80 4.83 -10.78
C ALA A 33 -23.61 4.98 -9.49
N ARG A 34 -24.86 4.53 -9.46
CA ARG A 34 -25.67 4.51 -8.23
C ARG A 34 -25.11 3.59 -7.16
N VAL A 35 -24.70 2.37 -7.53
CA VAL A 35 -24.07 1.42 -6.61
C VAL A 35 -22.76 1.99 -6.07
N LEU A 36 -21.95 2.62 -6.92
CA LEU A 36 -20.71 3.26 -6.48
C LEU A 36 -20.98 4.40 -5.49
N SER A 37 -21.98 5.25 -5.75
CA SER A 37 -22.42 6.32 -4.85
C SER A 37 -22.91 5.78 -3.50
N LEU A 38 -23.64 4.66 -3.50
CA LEU A 38 -24.13 4.01 -2.29
C LEU A 38 -22.97 3.49 -1.43
N ILE A 39 -22.02 2.77 -2.06
CA ILE A 39 -20.88 2.17 -1.35
C ILE A 39 -19.92 3.24 -0.81
N SER A 40 -19.76 4.36 -1.55
CA SER A 40 -18.90 5.48 -1.15
C SER A 40 -19.55 6.41 -0.11
N HIS A 41 -20.80 6.12 0.29
CA HIS A 41 -21.50 6.96 1.24
C HIS A 41 -21.02 6.66 2.67
N ARG A 42 -20.68 7.69 3.44
CA ARG A 42 -20.16 7.58 4.82
C ARG A 42 -21.07 6.76 5.76
N TRP A 43 -22.37 6.74 5.50
CA TRP A 43 -23.33 5.97 6.29
C TRP A 43 -23.18 4.47 6.03
N PHE A 44 -22.98 4.07 4.78
CA PHE A 44 -22.74 2.67 4.40
C PHE A 44 -21.44 2.15 5.02
N GLU A 45 -20.35 2.92 4.94
CA GLU A 45 -19.08 2.56 5.59
C GLU A 45 -19.24 2.37 7.09
N ARG A 46 -19.91 3.29 7.77
CA ARG A 46 -20.18 3.17 9.22
C ARG A 46 -21.05 1.98 9.56
N PHE A 47 -22.05 1.68 8.74
CA PHE A 47 -22.89 0.49 8.89
C PHE A 47 -22.06 -0.78 8.80
N ILE A 48 -21.21 -0.93 7.78
CA ILE A 48 -20.33 -2.09 7.61
C ILE A 48 -19.36 -2.21 8.79
N VAL A 49 -18.76 -1.11 9.25
CA VAL A 49 -17.91 -1.13 10.46
C VAL A 49 -18.70 -1.62 11.68
N GLY A 50 -19.92 -1.14 11.86
CA GLY A 50 -20.80 -1.60 12.94
C GLY A 50 -21.08 -3.10 12.86
N VAL A 51 -21.36 -3.63 11.66
CA VAL A 51 -21.58 -5.06 11.43
C VAL A 51 -20.31 -5.87 11.75
N ILE A 52 -19.11 -5.39 11.34
CA ILE A 52 -17.85 -6.05 11.66
C ILE A 52 -17.61 -6.11 13.18
N VAL A 53 -17.85 -5.00 13.88
CA VAL A 53 -17.71 -4.95 15.35
C VAL A 53 -18.72 -5.87 16.04
N ALA A 54 -19.99 -5.86 15.61
CA ALA A 54 -21.00 -6.76 16.15
C ALA A 54 -20.64 -8.22 15.90
N ASN A 55 -20.13 -8.56 14.71
CA ASN A 55 -19.64 -9.89 14.40
C ASN A 55 -18.41 -10.29 15.25
N ALA A 56 -17.52 -9.35 15.54
CA ALA A 56 -16.39 -9.61 16.44
C ALA A 56 -16.86 -9.97 17.86
N ILE A 57 -17.90 -9.29 18.34
CA ILE A 57 -18.51 -9.58 19.66
C ILE A 57 -19.18 -10.95 19.65
N THR A 58 -19.94 -11.30 18.62
CA THR A 58 -20.59 -12.62 18.54
C THR A 58 -19.57 -13.75 18.49
N LEU A 59 -18.48 -13.60 17.72
CA LEU A 59 -17.37 -14.57 17.69
C LEU A 59 -16.69 -14.70 19.06
N GLY A 60 -16.57 -13.60 19.80
CA GLY A 60 -16.09 -13.66 21.19
C GLY A 60 -17.05 -14.43 22.11
N LEU A 61 -18.36 -14.25 21.94
CA LEU A 61 -19.37 -14.98 22.71
C LEU A 61 -19.40 -16.48 22.39
N GLU A 62 -19.12 -16.88 21.14
CA GLU A 62 -19.00 -18.28 20.72
C GLU A 62 -17.89 -19.04 21.48
N THR A 63 -16.89 -18.36 22.04
CA THR A 63 -15.82 -19.02 22.81
C THR A 63 -16.29 -19.46 24.21
N SER A 64 -17.44 -18.97 24.69
CA SER A 64 -17.97 -19.31 26.00
C SER A 64 -18.93 -20.50 25.92
N PRO A 65 -18.60 -21.66 26.53
CA PRO A 65 -19.50 -22.84 26.54
C PRO A 65 -20.86 -22.55 27.20
N THR A 66 -20.85 -21.68 28.21
CA THR A 66 -22.07 -21.32 28.95
C THR A 66 -23.06 -20.55 28.05
N VAL A 67 -22.56 -19.60 27.26
CA VAL A 67 -23.35 -18.80 26.33
C VAL A 67 -23.86 -19.68 25.19
N MET A 68 -22.99 -20.52 24.63
CA MET A 68 -23.36 -21.43 23.55
C MET A 68 -24.42 -22.48 23.99
N GLY A 69 -24.41 -22.90 25.24
CA GLY A 69 -25.43 -23.79 25.77
C GLY A 69 -26.83 -23.16 25.90
N SER A 70 -26.91 -21.82 26.04
CA SER A 70 -28.19 -21.12 26.24
C SER A 70 -28.75 -20.46 24.98
N VAL A 71 -27.87 -19.86 24.14
CA VAL A 71 -28.26 -19.05 22.96
C VAL A 71 -27.46 -19.40 21.68
N GLY A 72 -26.81 -20.56 21.64
CA GLY A 72 -25.92 -20.95 20.54
C GLY A 72 -26.60 -20.94 19.16
N GLU A 73 -27.85 -21.37 19.05
CA GLU A 73 -28.60 -21.36 17.79
C GLU A 73 -28.82 -19.92 17.28
N VAL A 74 -29.16 -19.01 18.21
CA VAL A 74 -29.37 -17.59 17.87
C VAL A 74 -28.06 -16.95 17.39
N ILE A 75 -26.95 -17.23 18.08
CA ILE A 75 -25.63 -16.71 17.70
C ILE A 75 -25.21 -17.25 16.32
N GLY A 76 -25.42 -18.55 16.06
CA GLY A 76 -25.17 -19.15 14.75
C GLY A 76 -26.00 -18.54 13.62
N PHE A 77 -27.28 -18.25 13.89
CA PHE A 77 -28.13 -17.54 12.92
C PHE A 77 -27.64 -16.12 12.64
N ILE A 78 -27.28 -15.37 13.68
CA ILE A 78 -26.74 -14.00 13.56
C ILE A 78 -25.43 -14.02 12.76
N ASP A 79 -24.55 -14.99 13.03
CA ASP A 79 -23.29 -15.15 12.28
C ASP A 79 -23.54 -15.38 10.79
N GLN A 80 -24.55 -16.20 10.44
CA GLN A 80 -24.93 -16.42 9.05
C GLN A 80 -25.47 -15.15 8.38
N VAL A 81 -26.23 -14.33 9.12
CA VAL A 81 -26.70 -13.03 8.63
C VAL A 81 -25.53 -12.09 8.36
N PHE A 82 -24.57 -11.99 9.28
CA PHE A 82 -23.38 -11.17 9.08
C PHE A 82 -22.56 -11.63 7.86
N LEU A 83 -22.36 -12.94 7.72
CA LEU A 83 -21.65 -13.49 6.55
C LEU A 83 -22.36 -13.12 5.25
N THR A 84 -23.70 -13.22 5.22
CA THR A 84 -24.50 -12.84 4.05
C THR A 84 -24.33 -11.35 3.71
N ILE A 85 -24.34 -10.47 4.72
CA ILE A 85 -24.11 -9.03 4.52
C ILE A 85 -22.72 -8.79 3.91
N PHE A 86 -21.69 -9.48 4.40
CA PHE A 86 -20.32 -9.34 3.88
C PHE A 86 -20.19 -9.84 2.44
N VAL A 87 -20.84 -10.95 2.10
CA VAL A 87 -20.84 -11.45 0.73
C VAL A 87 -21.50 -10.47 -0.22
N VAL A 88 -22.68 -9.96 0.16
CA VAL A 88 -23.40 -8.96 -0.63
C VAL A 88 -22.57 -7.70 -0.81
N GLU A 89 -21.93 -7.23 0.25
CA GLU A 89 -21.07 -6.03 0.22
C GLU A 89 -19.88 -6.22 -0.77
N ILE A 90 -19.19 -7.37 -0.71
CA ILE A 90 -18.08 -7.65 -1.62
C ILE A 90 -18.55 -7.78 -3.08
N VAL A 91 -19.68 -8.45 -3.31
CA VAL A 91 -20.26 -8.56 -4.65
C VAL A 91 -20.64 -7.19 -5.20
N LEU A 92 -21.23 -6.32 -4.38
CA LEU A 92 -21.54 -4.95 -4.77
C LEU A 92 -20.27 -4.13 -5.08
N ARG A 93 -19.22 -4.26 -4.27
CA ARG A 93 -17.92 -3.62 -4.53
C ARG A 93 -17.29 -4.13 -5.83
N MET A 94 -17.31 -5.45 -6.05
CA MET A 94 -16.76 -6.07 -7.25
C MET A 94 -17.53 -5.61 -8.50
N TYR A 95 -18.86 -5.52 -8.44
CA TYR A 95 -19.68 -4.99 -9.52
C TYR A 95 -19.40 -3.49 -9.79
N ALA A 96 -19.31 -2.68 -8.73
CA ALA A 96 -19.10 -1.24 -8.85
C ALA A 96 -17.71 -0.86 -9.33
N LEU A 97 -16.66 -1.48 -8.79
CA LEU A 97 -15.27 -1.18 -9.15
C LEU A 97 -14.81 -1.93 -10.41
N GLY A 98 -15.40 -3.09 -10.74
CA GLY A 98 -14.99 -3.92 -11.88
C GLY A 98 -13.51 -4.32 -11.79
N LEU A 99 -12.73 -4.08 -12.85
CA LEU A 99 -11.31 -4.43 -12.88
C LEU A 99 -10.44 -3.66 -11.86
N ARG A 100 -10.90 -2.51 -11.37
CA ARG A 100 -10.20 -1.76 -10.32
C ARG A 100 -10.22 -2.48 -8.99
N PHE A 101 -11.23 -3.31 -8.71
CA PHE A 101 -11.32 -4.14 -7.52
C PHE A 101 -10.07 -5.02 -7.37
N TRP A 102 -9.63 -5.64 -8.46
CA TRP A 102 -8.47 -6.54 -8.49
C TRP A 102 -7.12 -5.84 -8.39
N ARG A 103 -7.09 -4.51 -8.53
CA ARG A 103 -5.87 -3.70 -8.37
C ARG A 103 -5.70 -3.11 -6.98
N ASP A 104 -6.75 -3.12 -6.17
CA ASP A 104 -6.69 -2.60 -4.80
C ASP A 104 -6.34 -3.75 -3.82
N PRO A 105 -5.17 -3.69 -3.15
CA PRO A 105 -4.75 -4.73 -2.20
C PRO A 105 -5.74 -4.93 -1.04
N TRP A 106 -6.44 -3.86 -0.61
CA TRP A 106 -7.40 -3.94 0.48
C TRP A 106 -8.68 -4.66 0.09
N SER A 107 -9.11 -4.50 -1.14
CA SER A 107 -10.25 -5.24 -1.70
C SER A 107 -9.93 -6.74 -1.83
N TRP A 108 -8.70 -7.09 -2.21
CA TRP A 108 -8.20 -8.47 -2.19
C TRP A 108 -8.20 -9.08 -0.79
N PHE A 109 -7.72 -8.31 0.20
CA PHE A 109 -7.69 -8.74 1.58
C PHE A 109 -9.10 -9.07 2.10
N ASP A 110 -10.08 -8.18 1.87
CA ASP A 110 -11.47 -8.39 2.24
C ASP A 110 -12.07 -9.60 1.52
N PHE A 111 -11.78 -9.76 0.22
CA PHE A 111 -12.26 -10.87 -0.58
C PHE A 111 -11.74 -12.23 -0.06
N ILE A 112 -10.44 -12.34 0.22
CA ILE A 112 -9.84 -13.58 0.71
C ILE A 112 -10.46 -13.98 2.05
N ILE A 113 -10.63 -13.05 2.97
CA ILE A 113 -11.21 -13.32 4.30
C ILE A 113 -12.65 -13.85 4.17
N VAL A 114 -13.47 -13.24 3.32
CA VAL A 114 -14.83 -13.71 3.11
C VAL A 114 -14.86 -15.03 2.37
N ALA A 115 -14.00 -15.22 1.38
CA ALA A 115 -13.90 -16.49 0.64
C ALA A 115 -13.54 -17.65 1.57
N ILE A 116 -12.55 -17.48 2.46
CA ILE A 116 -12.21 -18.48 3.49
C ILE A 116 -13.42 -18.79 4.38
N SER A 117 -14.19 -17.76 4.75
CA SER A 117 -15.37 -17.92 5.61
C SER A 117 -16.53 -18.67 4.94
N LEU A 118 -16.57 -18.72 3.60
CA LEU A 118 -17.58 -19.44 2.83
C LEU A 118 -17.26 -20.92 2.64
N ILE A 119 -16.01 -21.34 2.86
CA ILE A 119 -15.64 -22.75 2.68
C ILE A 119 -16.31 -23.59 3.78
N PRO A 120 -17.12 -24.59 3.42
CA PRO A 120 -17.74 -25.47 4.39
C PRO A 120 -16.67 -26.29 5.11
N ALA A 121 -16.62 -26.18 6.44
CA ALA A 121 -15.67 -26.90 7.28
C ALA A 121 -16.13 -28.36 7.49
N SER A 122 -15.98 -29.19 6.46
CA SER A 122 -16.31 -30.61 6.50
C SER A 122 -15.01 -31.46 6.53
N GLY A 123 -15.01 -32.49 7.34
CA GLY A 123 -13.90 -33.46 7.42
C GLY A 123 -12.59 -32.85 7.94
N ASN A 124 -11.47 -33.13 7.24
CA ASN A 124 -10.11 -32.71 7.61
C ASN A 124 -9.87 -31.19 7.53
N LEU A 125 -10.85 -30.41 7.09
CA LEU A 125 -10.76 -28.95 6.97
C LEU A 125 -11.27 -28.20 8.23
N SER A 126 -11.30 -28.88 9.39
CA SER A 126 -11.74 -28.27 10.67
C SER A 126 -10.97 -26.99 11.03
N ILE A 127 -9.73 -26.86 10.59
CA ILE A 127 -8.90 -25.66 10.77
C ILE A 127 -9.56 -24.43 10.11
N LEU A 128 -10.28 -24.59 9.00
CA LEU A 128 -10.98 -23.49 8.33
C LEU A 128 -12.12 -22.93 9.20
N ARG A 129 -12.65 -23.75 10.12
CA ARG A 129 -13.63 -23.27 11.10
C ARG A 129 -12.99 -22.26 12.06
N ALA A 130 -11.77 -22.53 12.52
CA ALA A 130 -11.02 -21.62 13.38
C ALA A 130 -10.64 -20.35 12.59
N LEU A 131 -10.30 -20.44 11.30
CA LEU A 131 -9.95 -19.30 10.47
C LEU A 131 -11.11 -18.34 10.20
N ARG A 132 -12.38 -18.69 10.52
CA ARG A 132 -13.50 -17.75 10.45
C ARG A 132 -13.29 -16.50 11.31
N ILE A 133 -12.50 -16.61 12.40
CA ILE A 133 -12.14 -15.47 13.25
C ILE A 133 -11.42 -14.37 12.47
N LEU A 134 -10.73 -14.72 11.38
CA LEU A 134 -10.02 -13.75 10.54
C LEU A 134 -10.93 -12.68 9.93
N ARG A 135 -12.27 -12.95 9.88
CA ARG A 135 -13.22 -11.94 9.38
C ARG A 135 -13.22 -10.64 10.22
N VAL A 136 -12.80 -10.70 11.48
CA VAL A 136 -12.61 -9.52 12.34
C VAL A 136 -11.49 -8.62 11.80
N LEU A 137 -10.48 -9.19 11.12
CA LEU A 137 -9.39 -8.42 10.52
C LEU A 137 -9.86 -7.46 9.41
N ARG A 138 -11.09 -7.64 8.90
CA ARG A 138 -11.70 -6.67 7.99
C ARG A 138 -11.84 -5.28 8.61
N LEU A 139 -11.78 -5.16 9.93
CA LEU A 139 -11.71 -3.87 10.61
C LEU A 139 -10.50 -3.05 10.18
N ILE A 140 -9.40 -3.72 9.78
CA ILE A 140 -8.18 -3.07 9.28
C ILE A 140 -8.45 -2.32 7.98
N SER A 141 -9.17 -2.95 7.04
CA SER A 141 -9.52 -2.32 5.76
C SER A 141 -10.64 -1.29 5.89
N ALA A 142 -11.60 -1.54 6.82
CA ALA A 142 -12.78 -0.72 6.99
C ALA A 142 -12.52 0.58 7.77
N VAL A 143 -11.53 0.60 8.69
CA VAL A 143 -11.21 1.79 9.50
C VAL A 143 -10.03 2.55 8.90
N PRO A 144 -10.23 3.79 8.38
CA PRO A 144 -9.19 4.54 7.67
C PRO A 144 -7.94 4.82 8.53
N ALA A 145 -8.09 4.96 9.85
CA ALA A 145 -6.97 5.16 10.76
C ALA A 145 -6.07 3.92 10.83
N ILE A 146 -6.67 2.73 11.00
CA ILE A 146 -5.95 1.46 11.08
C ILE A 146 -5.32 1.13 9.72
N ARG A 147 -6.08 1.33 8.63
CA ARG A 147 -5.59 1.13 7.25
C ARG A 147 -4.33 1.96 6.96
N ARG A 148 -4.27 3.22 7.42
CA ARG A 148 -3.08 4.07 7.26
C ARG A 148 -1.89 3.51 8.03
N VAL A 149 -2.07 3.14 9.29
CA VAL A 149 -0.98 2.59 10.12
C VAL A 149 -0.43 1.30 9.52
N VAL A 150 -1.31 0.37 9.15
CA VAL A 150 -0.89 -0.89 8.51
C VAL A 150 -0.26 -0.63 7.14
N GLY A 151 -0.80 0.30 6.35
CA GLY A 151 -0.23 0.71 5.07
C GLY A 151 1.21 1.23 5.22
N SER A 152 1.46 2.13 6.18
CA SER A 152 2.82 2.64 6.47
C SER A 152 3.77 1.51 6.90
N LEU A 153 3.28 0.56 7.70
CA LEU A 153 4.07 -0.59 8.11
C LEU A 153 4.46 -1.47 6.91
N LEU A 154 3.50 -1.74 6.02
CA LEU A 154 3.74 -2.56 4.82
C LEU A 154 4.68 -1.88 3.82
N THR A 155 4.66 -0.54 3.71
CA THR A 155 5.58 0.21 2.85
C THR A 155 7.02 0.23 3.38
N ALA A 156 7.22 0.02 4.68
CA ALA A 156 8.56 -0.09 5.27
C ALA A 156 9.21 -1.47 5.04
N ILE A 157 8.43 -2.54 4.78
CA ILE A 157 8.96 -3.91 4.62
C ILE A 157 9.98 -4.02 3.47
N PRO A 158 9.76 -3.44 2.26
CA PRO A 158 10.71 -3.59 1.16
C PRO A 158 12.11 -3.03 1.44
N SER A 159 12.21 -1.92 2.19
CA SER A 159 13.50 -1.33 2.56
C SER A 159 14.34 -2.25 3.45
N MET A 160 13.66 -3.13 4.20
CA MET A 160 14.29 -4.09 5.12
C MET A 160 14.54 -5.45 4.47
N GLY A 161 14.11 -5.66 3.22
CA GLY A 161 14.11 -6.96 2.56
C GLY A 161 15.49 -7.62 2.50
N ALA A 162 16.56 -6.85 2.29
CA ALA A 162 17.93 -7.37 2.24
C ALA A 162 18.38 -7.96 3.60
N ILE A 163 18.06 -7.28 4.71
CA ILE A 163 18.41 -7.73 6.06
C ILE A 163 17.58 -8.96 6.44
N MET A 164 16.28 -8.96 6.11
CA MET A 164 15.41 -10.11 6.32
C MET A 164 15.87 -11.33 5.52
N MET A 165 16.29 -11.15 4.26
CA MET A 165 16.84 -12.23 3.45
C MET A 165 18.13 -12.79 4.06
N LEU A 166 19.04 -11.92 4.51
CA LEU A 166 20.26 -12.32 5.19
C LEU A 166 19.96 -13.12 6.47
N LEU A 167 18.99 -12.65 7.28
CA LEU A 167 18.56 -13.34 8.49
C LEU A 167 17.98 -14.72 8.19
N CYS A 168 17.13 -14.85 7.17
CA CYS A 168 16.60 -16.12 6.70
C CYS A 168 17.72 -17.07 6.22
N LEU A 169 18.71 -16.55 5.50
CA LEU A 169 19.84 -17.33 5.03
C LEU A 169 20.68 -17.85 6.21
N ILE A 170 21.02 -16.99 7.17
CA ILE A 170 21.75 -17.37 8.38
C ILE A 170 20.97 -18.46 9.12
N ASN A 171 19.67 -18.24 9.38
CA ASN A 171 18.82 -19.20 10.06
C ASN A 171 18.79 -20.55 9.32
N TYR A 172 18.67 -20.55 8.00
CA TYR A 172 18.71 -21.76 7.18
C TYR A 172 20.03 -22.51 7.30
N VAL A 173 21.18 -21.81 7.18
CA VAL A 173 22.51 -22.44 7.27
C VAL A 173 22.71 -23.10 8.62
N PHE A 174 22.37 -22.39 9.71
CA PHE A 174 22.46 -22.94 11.07
C PHE A 174 21.47 -24.07 11.31
N ALA A 175 20.27 -24.03 10.71
CA ALA A 175 19.30 -25.12 10.76
C ALA A 175 19.82 -26.39 10.11
N VAL A 176 20.45 -26.30 8.95
CA VAL A 176 21.09 -27.45 8.30
C VAL A 176 22.23 -28.02 9.16
N MET A 177 23.04 -27.16 9.76
CA MET A 177 24.11 -27.59 10.68
C MET A 177 23.54 -28.27 11.90
N ALA A 178 22.55 -27.69 12.56
CA ALA A 178 21.92 -28.24 13.77
C ALA A 178 21.22 -29.58 13.49
N THR A 179 20.53 -29.70 12.35
CA THR A 179 19.91 -30.96 11.91
C THR A 179 20.96 -32.07 11.77
N LYS A 180 22.08 -31.76 11.12
CA LYS A 180 23.15 -32.75 10.91
C LYS A 180 23.90 -33.14 12.19
N LEU A 181 24.11 -32.19 13.11
CA LEU A 181 24.87 -32.41 14.33
C LEU A 181 24.02 -33.03 15.45
N PHE A 182 22.79 -32.59 15.61
CA PHE A 182 21.98 -32.92 16.77
C PHE A 182 20.71 -33.71 16.43
N GLY A 183 20.35 -33.85 15.16
CA GLY A 183 19.07 -34.45 14.74
C GLY A 183 18.87 -35.89 15.20
N SER A 184 19.94 -36.69 15.31
CA SER A 184 19.86 -38.10 15.78
C SER A 184 19.55 -38.23 17.27
N ALA A 185 20.10 -37.32 18.08
CA ALA A 185 19.93 -37.38 19.54
C ALA A 185 18.71 -36.55 20.01
N PHE A 186 18.36 -35.52 19.28
CA PHE A 186 17.23 -34.61 19.58
C PHE A 186 16.28 -34.47 18.40
N PRO A 187 15.60 -35.56 18.00
CA PRO A 187 14.75 -35.53 16.79
C PRO A 187 13.56 -34.59 16.91
N GLU A 188 13.08 -34.33 18.12
CA GLU A 188 11.98 -33.37 18.37
C GLU A 188 12.38 -31.95 17.98
N TRP A 189 13.62 -31.54 18.27
CA TRP A 189 14.08 -30.16 18.01
C TRP A 189 14.83 -30.01 16.70
N PHE A 190 15.59 -31.04 16.29
CA PHE A 190 16.54 -30.97 15.17
C PHE A 190 16.42 -32.14 14.19
N GLY A 191 15.40 -33.00 14.31
CA GLY A 191 15.24 -34.18 13.46
C GLY A 191 14.95 -33.86 11.98
N THR A 192 14.42 -32.66 11.70
CA THR A 192 14.17 -32.18 10.34
C THR A 192 14.62 -30.72 10.21
N ILE A 193 14.84 -30.25 8.98
CA ILE A 193 15.17 -28.84 8.73
C ILE A 193 14.06 -27.92 9.26
N GLY A 194 12.77 -28.33 9.11
CA GLY A 194 11.64 -27.55 9.63
C GLY A 194 11.64 -27.42 11.14
N ALA A 195 11.89 -28.54 11.85
CA ALA A 195 12.02 -28.52 13.32
C ALA A 195 13.20 -27.65 13.77
N SER A 196 14.35 -27.78 13.09
CA SER A 196 15.55 -26.97 13.38
C SER A 196 15.32 -25.48 13.14
N LEU A 197 14.64 -25.11 12.05
CA LEU A 197 14.28 -23.71 11.75
C LEU A 197 13.38 -23.14 12.86
N TYR A 198 12.39 -23.91 13.32
CA TYR A 198 11.51 -23.47 14.40
C TYR A 198 12.26 -23.32 15.74
N THR A 199 13.09 -24.31 16.08
CA THR A 199 13.91 -24.27 17.31
C THR A 199 14.91 -23.11 17.28
N LEU A 200 15.56 -22.87 16.13
CA LEU A 200 16.47 -21.72 16.00
C LEU A 200 15.70 -20.39 16.00
N PHE A 201 14.49 -20.34 15.44
CA PHE A 201 13.63 -19.16 15.58
C PHE A 201 13.30 -18.87 17.07
N GLN A 202 13.00 -19.90 17.85
CA GLN A 202 12.81 -19.78 19.31
C GLN A 202 14.07 -19.26 19.99
N ILE A 203 15.24 -19.82 19.66
CA ILE A 203 16.54 -19.35 20.18
C ILE A 203 16.82 -17.89 19.78
N MET A 204 16.48 -17.50 18.55
CA MET A 204 16.61 -16.13 18.05
C MET A 204 15.81 -15.13 18.89
N THR A 205 14.62 -15.51 19.35
CA THR A 205 13.79 -14.67 20.23
C THR A 205 14.28 -14.69 21.69
N LEU A 206 15.37 -15.42 21.99
CA LEU A 206 15.95 -15.63 23.32
C LEU A 206 15.00 -16.33 24.31
N GLU A 207 13.93 -16.94 23.79
CA GLU A 207 12.96 -17.65 24.61
C GLU A 207 13.51 -19.01 25.01
N SER A 208 13.73 -19.19 26.31
CA SER A 208 14.20 -20.45 26.96
C SER A 208 15.46 -21.08 26.32
N TRP A 209 16.25 -20.29 25.58
CA TRP A 209 17.35 -20.79 24.75
C TRP A 209 18.38 -21.58 25.54
N SER A 210 18.77 -21.11 26.72
CA SER A 210 19.84 -21.72 27.52
C SER A 210 19.33 -22.96 28.23
N MET A 211 18.32 -22.81 29.12
CA MET A 211 17.85 -23.90 29.97
C MET A 211 16.99 -24.91 29.23
N GLY A 212 16.19 -24.44 28.27
CA GLY A 212 15.24 -25.28 27.55
C GLY A 212 15.86 -26.08 26.39
N ILE A 213 16.91 -25.56 25.77
CA ILE A 213 17.45 -26.16 24.54
C ILE A 213 18.97 -26.41 24.66
N VAL A 214 19.77 -25.35 24.87
CA VAL A 214 21.23 -25.47 24.70
C VAL A 214 21.86 -26.33 25.77
N ARG A 215 21.47 -26.19 27.06
CA ARG A 215 22.02 -27.02 28.17
C ARG A 215 21.67 -28.49 28.03
N PRO A 216 20.42 -28.90 27.74
CA PRO A 216 20.11 -30.30 27.45
C PRO A 216 20.93 -30.87 26.27
N VAL A 217 21.13 -30.08 25.21
CA VAL A 217 21.99 -30.51 24.10
C VAL A 217 23.45 -30.68 24.54
N MET A 218 23.96 -29.77 25.40
CA MET A 218 25.33 -29.84 25.91
C MET A 218 25.56 -31.03 26.86
N GLU A 219 24.55 -31.59 27.48
CA GLU A 219 24.68 -32.83 28.26
C GLU A 219 25.13 -34.00 27.39
N VAL A 220 24.72 -34.05 26.13
CA VAL A 220 25.11 -35.07 25.14
C VAL A 220 26.29 -34.60 24.25
N TYR A 221 26.28 -33.33 23.89
CA TYR A 221 27.31 -32.70 23.03
C TYR A 221 27.95 -31.53 23.77
N PRO A 222 28.98 -31.69 24.57
CA PRO A 222 29.58 -30.65 25.44
C PRO A 222 30.00 -29.37 24.68
N TYR A 223 30.34 -29.51 23.40
CA TYR A 223 30.78 -28.39 22.54
C TYR A 223 29.64 -27.74 21.72
N ALA A 224 28.37 -28.10 21.97
CA ALA A 224 27.24 -27.54 21.24
C ALA A 224 27.14 -25.99 21.33
N TRP A 225 27.65 -25.40 22.44
CA TRP A 225 27.72 -23.95 22.59
C TRP A 225 28.51 -23.25 21.49
N LEU A 226 29.48 -23.93 20.83
CA LEU A 226 30.21 -23.39 19.67
C LEU A 226 29.33 -23.12 18.44
N LEU A 227 28.17 -23.76 18.37
CA LEU A 227 27.18 -23.47 17.34
C LEU A 227 26.18 -22.41 17.82
N PHE A 228 25.63 -22.58 19.01
CA PHE A 228 24.51 -21.74 19.48
C PHE A 228 24.96 -20.32 19.87
N VAL A 229 26.11 -20.16 20.53
CA VAL A 229 26.56 -18.83 20.95
C VAL A 229 26.90 -17.93 19.77
N PRO A 230 27.70 -18.37 18.77
CA PRO A 230 27.89 -17.57 17.55
C PRO A 230 26.60 -17.29 16.81
N TYR A 231 25.66 -18.25 16.73
CA TYR A 231 24.36 -18.04 16.14
C TYR A 231 23.62 -16.89 16.80
N ILE A 232 23.47 -16.93 18.13
CA ILE A 232 22.79 -15.89 18.92
C ILE A 232 23.46 -14.54 18.70
N MET A 233 24.80 -14.46 18.72
CA MET A 233 25.53 -13.21 18.52
C MET A 233 25.26 -12.61 17.14
N VAL A 234 25.37 -13.42 16.08
CA VAL A 234 25.16 -12.98 14.70
C VAL A 234 23.72 -12.52 14.49
N VAL A 235 22.74 -13.30 14.97
CA VAL A 235 21.32 -12.99 14.81
C VAL A 235 20.91 -11.77 15.63
N THR A 236 21.37 -11.66 16.88
CA THR A 236 21.10 -10.48 17.72
C THR A 236 21.65 -9.22 17.09
N PHE A 237 22.87 -9.28 16.54
CA PHE A 237 23.46 -8.16 15.83
C PHE A 237 22.67 -7.80 14.54
N ALA A 238 22.23 -8.81 13.78
CA ALA A 238 21.40 -8.59 12.59
C ALA A 238 20.04 -7.96 12.94
N VAL A 239 19.39 -8.44 14.00
CA VAL A 239 18.10 -7.89 14.50
C VAL A 239 18.28 -6.47 15.02
N LEU A 240 19.37 -6.18 15.74
CA LEU A 240 19.68 -4.82 16.21
C LEU A 240 19.88 -3.87 15.02
N ASN A 241 20.64 -4.29 14.00
CA ASN A 241 20.84 -3.51 12.80
C ASN A 241 19.54 -3.29 12.01
N LEU A 242 18.66 -4.29 11.99
CA LEU A 242 17.32 -4.16 11.43
C LEU A 242 16.52 -3.07 12.17
N PHE A 243 16.53 -3.09 13.51
CA PHE A 243 15.84 -2.10 14.33
C PHE A 243 16.39 -0.68 14.09
N ILE A 244 17.72 -0.53 14.07
CA ILE A 244 18.37 0.76 13.75
C ILE A 244 17.96 1.23 12.35
N GLY A 245 17.96 0.32 11.36
CA GLY A 245 17.52 0.61 10.00
C GLY A 245 16.10 1.15 9.93
N ILE A 246 15.16 0.55 10.68
CA ILE A 246 13.76 1.03 10.76
C ILE A 246 13.70 2.45 11.33
N VAL A 247 14.42 2.70 12.42
CA VAL A 247 14.42 4.02 13.07
C VAL A 247 15.00 5.09 12.14
N VAL A 248 16.11 4.77 11.46
CA VAL A 248 16.75 5.69 10.51
C VAL A 248 15.83 5.96 9.31
N ASP A 249 15.21 4.93 8.74
CA ASP A 249 14.27 5.07 7.61
C ASP A 249 13.05 5.92 8.00
N ALA A 250 12.49 5.71 9.19
CA ALA A 250 11.39 6.51 9.72
C ALA A 250 11.79 7.99 9.93
N MET A 251 13.01 8.25 10.40
CA MET A 251 13.54 9.62 10.55
C MET A 251 13.79 10.29 9.20
N GLN A 252 14.30 9.54 8.21
CA GLN A 252 14.52 10.07 6.86
C GLN A 252 13.21 10.44 6.20
N GLN A 253 12.18 9.59 6.27
CA GLN A 253 10.85 9.90 5.73
C GLN A 253 10.25 11.18 6.35
N GLN A 254 10.45 11.40 7.65
CA GLN A 254 10.03 12.66 8.30
C GLN A 254 10.79 13.88 7.78
N ASN A 255 12.11 13.75 7.62
CA ASN A 255 12.95 14.82 7.10
C ASN A 255 12.61 15.15 5.64
N ASP A 256 12.38 14.14 4.81
CA ASP A 256 12.00 14.33 3.41
C ASP A 256 10.66 15.06 3.30
N ALA A 257 9.65 14.66 4.09
CA ALA A 257 8.36 15.33 4.13
C ALA A 257 8.46 16.81 4.59
N GLN A 258 9.35 17.11 5.54
CA GLN A 258 9.61 18.50 5.98
C GLN A 258 10.33 19.29 4.90
N THR A 259 11.31 18.68 4.24
CA THR A 259 12.07 19.31 3.17
C THR A 259 11.17 19.62 1.98
N ASP A 260 10.30 18.70 1.56
CA ASP A 260 9.33 18.90 0.49
C ASP A 260 8.36 20.05 0.82
N ALA A 261 7.88 20.13 2.06
CA ALA A 261 7.03 21.23 2.50
C ALA A 261 7.74 22.60 2.45
N VAL A 262 9.01 22.65 2.86
CA VAL A 262 9.83 23.87 2.79
C VAL A 262 10.08 24.25 1.33
N ILE A 263 10.40 23.30 0.46
CA ILE A 263 10.62 23.54 -0.98
C ILE A 263 9.33 24.09 -1.61
N GLU A 264 8.16 23.52 -1.31
CA GLU A 264 6.88 23.99 -1.84
C GLU A 264 6.58 25.45 -1.43
N VAL A 265 6.80 25.78 -0.16
CA VAL A 265 6.63 27.18 0.33
C VAL A 265 7.59 28.11 -0.37
N THR A 266 8.87 27.76 -0.43
CA THR A 266 9.92 28.56 -1.08
C THR A 266 9.63 28.79 -2.56
N GLN A 267 9.15 27.78 -3.28
CA GLN A 267 8.77 27.91 -4.69
C GLN A 267 7.57 28.85 -4.88
N LYS A 268 6.57 28.79 -4.00
CA LYS A 268 5.42 29.71 -4.04
C LYS A 268 5.86 31.16 -3.82
N GLU A 269 6.72 31.41 -2.84
CA GLU A 269 7.28 32.75 -2.58
C GLU A 269 8.11 33.23 -3.77
N TYR A 270 8.95 32.38 -4.32
CA TYR A 270 9.76 32.71 -5.50
C TYR A 270 8.88 33.11 -6.70
N HIS A 271 7.83 32.36 -6.99
CA HIS A 271 6.89 32.71 -8.07
C HIS A 271 6.13 34.01 -7.78
N HIS A 272 5.79 34.27 -6.52
CA HIS A 272 5.16 35.53 -6.12
C HIS A 272 6.10 36.71 -6.38
N LEU A 273 7.36 36.62 -5.94
CA LEU A 273 8.37 37.66 -6.17
C LEU A 273 8.64 37.89 -7.66
N LEU A 274 8.73 36.83 -8.48
CA LEU A 274 8.87 36.96 -9.95
C LEU A 274 7.70 37.73 -10.56
N ASN A 275 6.48 37.48 -10.13
CA ASN A 275 5.28 38.15 -10.59
C ASN A 275 5.28 39.64 -10.19
N GLU A 276 5.70 39.99 -8.95
CA GLU A 276 5.85 41.37 -8.49
C GLU A 276 6.92 42.12 -9.29
N ILE A 277 8.11 41.51 -9.46
CA ILE A 277 9.16 42.07 -10.30
C ILE A 277 8.67 42.29 -11.74
N GLY A 278 7.91 41.38 -12.26
CA GLY A 278 7.28 41.48 -13.59
C GLY A 278 6.26 42.63 -13.68
N ALA A 279 5.51 42.87 -12.61
CA ALA A 279 4.56 43.98 -12.49
C ALA A 279 5.29 45.30 -12.40
N LEU A 280 6.29 45.41 -11.52
CA LEU A 280 7.13 46.62 -11.37
C LEU A 280 7.86 47.00 -12.67
N ARG A 281 8.40 46.01 -13.39
CA ARG A 281 9.03 46.26 -14.72
C ARG A 281 8.03 46.81 -15.74
N ARG A 282 6.78 46.38 -15.73
CA ARG A 282 5.74 46.92 -16.60
C ARG A 282 5.39 48.36 -16.23
N GLU A 283 5.32 48.64 -14.96
CA GLU A 283 5.02 49.97 -14.42
C GLU A 283 6.14 50.99 -14.76
N ILE A 284 7.41 50.59 -14.55
CA ILE A 284 8.58 51.40 -14.93
C ILE A 284 8.59 51.64 -16.44
N ARG A 285 8.24 50.64 -17.27
CA ARG A 285 8.18 50.83 -18.72
C ARG A 285 7.03 51.72 -19.16
N ALA A 286 5.93 51.74 -18.41
CA ALA A 286 4.81 52.65 -18.63
C ALA A 286 5.10 54.08 -18.22
N LEU A 287 5.98 54.27 -17.19
CA LEU A 287 6.42 55.59 -16.73
C LEU A 287 7.59 56.18 -17.56
N SER A 288 8.19 55.38 -18.46
CA SER A 288 9.25 55.83 -19.40
C SER A 288 8.74 55.89 -20.86
N PRO A 289 7.71 56.70 -21.19
CA PRO A 289 7.39 57.01 -22.55
C PRO A 289 8.06 58.30 -22.94
N THR A 290 9.19 58.27 -23.59
CA THR A 290 9.70 59.38 -24.36
C THR A 290 11.22 59.54 -24.28
N GLN A 291 11.96 58.66 -24.94
CA GLN A 291 13.33 58.97 -25.38
C GLN A 291 13.75 58.18 -26.63
N ALA A 292 12.82 57.72 -27.46
CA ALA A 292 13.14 56.99 -28.69
C ALA A 292 12.73 57.69 -29.99
N ASP A 293 12.50 59.01 -29.96
CA ASP A 293 12.14 59.72 -31.23
C ASP A 293 12.97 61.00 -31.45
N GLY A 294 14.22 61.02 -31.05
CA GLY A 294 15.09 62.20 -31.14
C GLY A 294 16.48 61.96 -31.74
N ASP A 295 16.78 60.86 -32.39
CA ASP A 295 18.08 60.71 -33.07
C ASP A 295 18.03 59.88 -34.35
N ARG A 296 17.31 60.42 -35.33
CA ARG A 296 17.40 60.02 -36.73
C ARG A 296 17.67 61.21 -37.63
N SER A 297 18.80 61.89 -37.39
CA SER A 297 19.34 62.80 -38.41
C SER A 297 20.81 63.08 -38.15
N SER A 298 21.67 62.23 -38.61
CA SER A 298 22.96 62.58 -39.19
C SER A 298 23.63 61.34 -39.73
N GLY A 299 23.80 61.32 -41.04
CA GLY A 299 24.33 60.22 -41.83
C GLY A 299 25.87 60.10 -41.76
N PRO A 300 26.48 59.33 -42.66
CA PRO A 300 27.56 58.44 -42.39
C PRO A 300 28.95 59.05 -42.70
N SER A 301 30.00 58.60 -42.00
CA SER A 301 31.36 58.70 -42.50
C SER A 301 32.30 57.65 -41.88
N GLU A 302 32.83 56.81 -42.82
CA GLU A 302 34.18 56.27 -42.94
C GLU A 302 34.80 55.35 -41.87
N ALA A 303 34.92 54.16 -42.27
CA ALA A 303 36.11 53.29 -42.40
C ALA A 303 37.35 53.51 -41.47
N SER A 304 37.77 52.45 -40.80
CA SER A 304 39.17 52.00 -40.75
C SER A 304 39.35 50.69 -39.95
N THR A 305 39.65 49.62 -40.70
CA THR A 305 40.66 48.55 -40.53
C THR A 305 41.24 48.26 -39.15
N LEU A 306 40.98 47.02 -38.59
CA LEU A 306 41.83 45.88 -38.20
C LEU A 306 43.10 46.13 -37.27
N PRO A 307 43.68 45.10 -36.55
CA PRO A 307 43.45 43.67 -36.55
C PRO A 307 43.39 42.98 -35.13
N ARG A 308 43.04 41.73 -35.23
CA ARG A 308 43.27 40.73 -34.16
C ARG A 308 44.76 40.42 -33.92
N PRO A 309 45.18 39.85 -32.78
CA PRO A 309 45.06 38.39 -32.61
C PRO A 309 44.21 37.94 -31.41
#